data_25afdf2305309912a84b1882ec81724f
#
_entry.id   25afdf2305309912a84b1882ec81724f
#
_cell.length_a   1.000
_cell.length_b   1.000
_cell.length_c   1.000
_cell.angle_alpha   90.00
_cell.angle_beta   90.00
_cell.angle_gamma   90.00
#
_symmetry.space_group_name_H-M   'P 1'
#
loop_
_entity.id
_entity.type
_entity.pdbx_description
1 polymer ?
#
loop_
_entity_poly.entity_id
_entity_poly.type
_entity_poly.pdbx_seq_one_letter_code
_entity_poly.pdbx_strand_id
1 'polypeptide(L)'
;MRAPGDGQAAPTQHDDEQSPKDACGVFGVWAPGEEVAKLTYFGLYALQHRGQEAAGIAVSDGASVVVYKDLGLVSQVFDEATLGSLRGFLAVGHTRYSTTGASTWENAQPTFLSLIHI
;
A
#
# COMPACT_ATOMS: atom_id res chain seq x y z
N MET A 1 -33.18 -0.03 4.25
CA MET A 1 -33.12 -0.34 4.12
C MET A 1 -32.95 -0.23 4.28
N ARG A 2 -33.13 0.17 4.51
CA ARG A 2 -33.07 0.01 4.65
C ARG A 2 -32.95 -0.23 4.68
N ALA A 3 -32.96 0.04 5.08
CA ALA A 3 -32.99 -0.39 5.20
C ALA A 3 -32.86 -0.52 5.52
N PRO A 4 -33.14 -0.31 5.81
CA PRO A 4 -33.08 -0.55 6.11
C PRO A 4 -32.74 -0.53 6.41
N GLY A 5 -32.67 -0.15 6.92
CA GLY A 5 -32.51 -0.52 7.06
C GLY A 5 -32.17 -0.28 7.28
N ASP A 6 -32.21 -0.09 7.41
CA ASP A 6 -32.11 -0.09 7.51
C ASP A 6 -31.64 0.12 7.67
N GLY A 7 -31.77 0.49 8.15
CA GLY A 7 -31.42 0.33 8.27
C GLY A 7 -30.81 0.66 8.54
N GLN A 8 -30.71 0.81 8.69
CA GLN A 8 -30.16 0.85 8.88
C GLN A 8 -29.40 1.03 9.14
N ALA A 9 -29.60 1.11 9.41
CA ALA A 9 -28.83 1.06 9.54
C ALA A 9 -28.03 1.30 9.82
N ALA A 10 -28.02 1.43 10.01
CA ALA A 10 -27.21 1.45 10.10
C ALA A 10 -26.43 1.69 10.44
N PRO A 11 -26.38 1.72 10.62
CA PRO A 11 -25.40 1.80 10.78
C PRO A 11 -24.55 2.17 11.02
N THR A 12 -24.47 2.16 11.16
CA THR A 12 -23.72 2.28 11.09
C THR A 12 -22.99 2.83 11.43
N GLN A 13 -22.91 2.85 11.77
CA GLN A 13 -22.11 3.15 11.81
C GLN A 13 -21.50 3.30 12.49
N HIS A 14 -21.47 2.94 13.12
CA HIS A 14 -20.61 2.82 13.52
C HIS A 14 -20.10 2.31 13.54
N ASP A 15 -20.35 1.90 13.69
CA ASP A 15 -19.76 1.21 13.38
C ASP A 15 -19.10 1.24 12.53
N ASP A 16 -19.16 1.32 12.32
CA ASP A 16 -18.48 1.44 11.39
C ASP A 16 -17.13 1.86 11.53
N GLU A 17 -16.81 2.31 12.37
CA GLU A 17 -15.54 2.84 12.54
C GLU A 17 -14.50 1.83 12.67
N GLN A 18 -14.75 0.74 13.19
CA GLN A 18 -13.69 -0.20 13.34
C GLN A 18 -13.50 -1.03 12.15
N SER A 19 -14.33 -0.92 11.26
CA SER A 19 -14.28 -1.87 10.21
C SER A 19 -13.30 -1.47 9.15
N PRO A 20 -13.65 -1.50 7.94
CA PRO A 20 -12.76 -1.39 6.80
C PRO A 20 -11.84 -0.21 6.81
N LYS A 21 -12.14 0.77 7.60
CA LYS A 21 -11.24 1.89 7.64
C LYS A 21 -9.87 1.48 8.15
N ASP A 22 -9.79 0.31 8.73
CA ASP A 22 -8.52 -0.18 9.21
C ASP A 22 -7.82 -1.04 8.17
N ALA A 23 -8.45 -1.23 7.05
CA ALA A 23 -7.89 -2.11 6.05
C ALA A 23 -6.74 -1.45 5.33
N CYS A 24 -5.68 -2.20 5.14
CA CYS A 24 -4.56 -1.75 4.35
C CYS A 24 -4.85 -1.96 2.88
N GLY A 25 -4.13 -1.24 2.02
CA GLY A 25 -4.29 -1.40 0.59
C GLY A 25 -3.08 -2.10 0.00
N VAL A 26 -3.35 -2.98 -0.96
CA VAL A 26 -2.30 -3.70 -1.67
C VAL A 26 -2.58 -3.59 -3.16
N PHE A 27 -1.53 -3.35 -3.93
CA PHE A 27 -1.63 -3.27 -5.37
C PHE A 27 -0.44 -3.96 -5.99
N GLY A 28 -0.67 -4.82 -6.99
CA GLY A 28 0.41 -5.50 -7.66
C GLY A 28 0.24 -5.40 -9.16
N VAL A 29 1.34 -5.37 -9.88
CA VAL A 29 1.30 -5.30 -11.34
C VAL A 29 2.49 -6.02 -11.93
N TRP A 30 2.25 -6.75 -13.00
CA TRP A 30 3.28 -7.38 -13.82
C TRP A 30 3.12 -6.80 -15.21
N ALA A 31 4.12 -6.04 -15.64
CA ALA A 31 4.00 -5.34 -16.92
C ALA A 31 5.38 -5.08 -17.50
N PRO A 32 5.94 -6.08 -18.21
CA PRO A 32 7.24 -5.90 -18.83
C PRO A 32 7.21 -4.74 -19.82
N GLY A 33 8.25 -3.93 -19.77
CA GLY A 33 8.34 -2.78 -20.66
C GLY A 33 7.68 -1.53 -20.18
N GLU A 34 6.96 -1.61 -19.06
CA GLU A 34 6.28 -0.45 -18.49
C GLU A 34 6.98 0.01 -17.24
N GLU A 35 6.66 1.21 -16.79
CA GLU A 35 7.20 1.73 -15.53
C GLU A 35 6.33 1.23 -14.40
N VAL A 36 6.62 0.01 -13.94
CA VAL A 36 5.75 -0.64 -12.97
C VAL A 36 5.68 0.09 -11.64
N ALA A 37 6.76 0.77 -11.24
CA ALA A 37 6.73 1.52 -10.00
C ALA A 37 5.74 2.66 -10.08
N LYS A 38 5.70 3.34 -11.22
CA LYS A 38 4.78 4.45 -11.42
C LYS A 38 3.34 3.96 -11.48
N LEU A 39 3.11 2.83 -12.14
CA LEU A 39 1.77 2.24 -12.18
C LEU A 39 1.33 1.87 -10.76
N THR A 40 2.26 1.30 -9.99
CA THR A 40 1.95 0.91 -8.61
C THR A 40 1.66 2.14 -7.76
N TYR A 41 2.42 3.21 -7.97
CA TYR A 41 2.16 4.45 -7.26
C TYR A 41 0.72 4.94 -7.49
N PHE A 42 0.27 4.92 -8.73
CA PHE A 42 -1.09 5.37 -9.02
C PHE A 42 -2.13 4.43 -8.42
N GLY A 43 -1.83 3.13 -8.40
CA GLY A 43 -2.72 2.17 -7.74
C GLY A 43 -2.81 2.43 -6.25
N LEU A 44 -1.68 2.68 -5.60
CA LEU A 44 -1.68 2.99 -4.18
C LEU A 44 -2.35 4.31 -3.88
N TYR A 45 -2.16 5.29 -4.74
CA TYR A 45 -2.80 6.58 -4.56
C TYR A 45 -4.32 6.43 -4.56
N ALA A 46 -4.83 5.57 -5.43
CA ALA A 46 -6.27 5.32 -5.48
C ALA A 46 -6.77 4.59 -4.24
N LEU A 47 -5.90 3.82 -3.59
CA LEU A 47 -6.26 3.08 -2.38
C LEU A 47 -6.00 3.85 -1.10
N GLN A 48 -5.41 5.03 -1.21
CA GLN A 48 -5.06 5.82 -0.06
C GLN A 48 -6.30 6.39 0.59
N HIS A 49 -6.36 6.28 1.91
CA HIS A 49 -7.47 6.80 2.69
C HIS A 49 -6.94 7.62 3.83
N ARG A 50 -7.85 8.34 4.47
CA ARG A 50 -7.52 9.08 5.65
C ARG A 50 -6.96 8.13 6.71
N GLY A 51 -5.88 8.54 7.35
CA GLY A 51 -5.26 7.72 8.38
C GLY A 51 -4.18 6.81 7.87
N GLN A 52 -3.92 6.81 6.56
CA GLN A 52 -2.84 6.04 6.00
C GLN A 52 -1.51 6.61 6.50
N GLU A 53 -0.63 5.76 6.99
CA GLU A 53 0.56 6.18 7.72
C GLU A 53 1.88 5.77 7.10
N ALA A 54 1.87 4.78 6.23
CA ALA A 54 3.10 4.33 5.60
C ALA A 54 2.77 3.77 4.24
N ALA A 55 3.75 3.81 3.36
CA ALA A 55 3.60 3.26 2.02
C ALA A 55 4.91 2.67 1.57
N GLY A 56 4.85 1.66 0.73
CA GLY A 56 6.03 1.03 0.21
C GLY A 56 5.77 0.37 -1.13
N ILE A 57 6.82 0.28 -1.93
CA ILE A 57 6.78 -0.40 -3.22
C ILE A 57 8.01 -1.28 -3.33
N ALA A 58 7.80 -2.52 -3.73
CA ALA A 58 8.86 -3.45 -4.05
C ALA A 58 8.81 -3.73 -5.54
N VAL A 59 9.96 -3.68 -6.20
CA VAL A 59 10.03 -3.89 -7.63
C VAL A 59 11.07 -4.96 -7.93
N SER A 60 10.74 -5.85 -8.82
CA SER A 60 11.65 -6.93 -9.22
C SER A 60 11.94 -6.85 -10.71
N ASP A 61 13.19 -7.08 -11.05
CA ASP A 61 13.61 -7.20 -12.44
C ASP A 61 13.97 -8.66 -12.79
N GLY A 62 13.60 -9.59 -11.92
CA GLY A 62 13.88 -11.00 -12.12
C GLY A 62 15.18 -11.46 -11.51
N ALA A 63 16.11 -10.54 -11.26
CA ALA A 63 17.40 -10.86 -10.67
C ALA A 63 17.50 -10.34 -9.25
N SER A 64 16.84 -9.22 -8.98
CA SER A 64 16.90 -8.62 -7.66
C SER A 64 15.57 -7.95 -7.37
N VAL A 65 15.36 -7.65 -6.08
CA VAL A 65 14.18 -6.94 -5.62
C VAL A 65 14.65 -5.71 -4.88
N VAL A 66 14.11 -4.57 -5.26
CA VAL A 66 14.41 -3.31 -4.61
C VAL A 66 13.14 -2.84 -3.90
N VAL A 67 13.29 -2.42 -2.65
CA VAL A 67 12.17 -1.97 -1.85
C VAL A 67 12.41 -0.54 -1.42
N TYR A 68 11.42 0.30 -1.59
CA TYR A 68 11.43 1.63 -1.04
C TYR A 68 10.15 1.82 -0.22
N LYS A 69 10.30 2.17 1.05
CA LYS A 69 9.16 2.36 1.93
C LYS A 69 9.49 3.43 2.94
N ASP A 70 8.46 4.13 3.39
CA ASP A 70 8.65 5.16 4.39
C ASP A 70 7.31 5.48 5.03
N LEU A 71 7.39 6.24 6.11
CA LEU A 71 6.20 6.74 6.77
C LEU A 71 5.68 7.94 6.00
N GLY A 72 4.37 8.08 5.96
CA GLY A 72 3.73 9.19 5.30
C GLY A 72 2.70 8.76 4.30
N LEU A 73 2.05 9.72 3.69
CA LEU A 73 1.08 9.46 2.65
C LEU A 73 1.79 9.04 1.37
N VAL A 74 1.08 8.31 0.53
CA VAL A 74 1.64 7.86 -0.75
C VAL A 74 2.28 9.01 -1.50
N SER A 75 1.60 10.14 -1.56
CA SER A 75 2.10 11.31 -2.30
C SER A 75 3.31 11.94 -1.64
N GLN A 76 3.55 11.67 -0.37
CA GLN A 76 4.70 12.22 0.33
C GLN A 76 5.89 11.29 0.29
N VAL A 77 5.63 9.99 0.24
CA VAL A 77 6.69 8.98 0.30
C VAL A 77 7.42 8.88 -1.04
N PHE A 78 6.69 9.00 -2.14
CA PHE A 78 7.27 8.78 -3.45
C PHE A 78 7.29 10.07 -4.27
N ASP A 79 8.43 10.31 -4.88
CA ASP A 79 8.54 11.37 -5.87
C ASP A 79 9.00 10.74 -7.18
N GLU A 80 9.10 11.57 -8.20
CA GLU A 80 9.41 11.06 -9.52
C GLU A 80 10.78 10.44 -9.60
N ALA A 81 11.74 11.02 -8.90
CA ALA A 81 13.10 10.48 -8.90
C ALA A 81 13.14 9.11 -8.25
N THR A 82 12.45 8.95 -7.12
CA THR A 82 12.39 7.67 -6.44
C THR A 82 11.74 6.62 -7.31
N LEU A 83 10.60 6.96 -7.91
CA LEU A 83 9.89 6.01 -8.77
C LEU A 83 10.74 5.63 -9.96
N GLY A 84 11.48 6.58 -10.52
CA GLY A 84 12.33 6.31 -11.67
C GLY A 84 13.50 5.40 -11.35
N SER A 85 13.89 5.32 -10.07
CA SER A 85 14.99 4.46 -9.67
C SER A 85 14.55 3.02 -9.43
N LEU A 86 13.25 2.77 -9.35
CA LEU A 86 12.73 1.42 -9.08
C LEU A 86 12.38 0.76 -10.41
N ARG A 87 13.32 0.03 -10.94
CA ARG A 87 13.20 -0.53 -12.29
C ARG A 87 12.93 -2.02 -12.23
N GLY A 88 12.04 -2.47 -13.09
CA GLY A 88 11.69 -3.87 -13.18
C GLY A 88 10.41 -4.06 -13.94
N PHE A 89 9.89 -5.29 -13.89
CA PHE A 89 8.65 -5.61 -14.60
C PHE A 89 7.57 -6.14 -13.70
N LEU A 90 7.86 -6.29 -12.41
CA LEU A 90 6.89 -6.75 -11.43
C LEU A 90 7.00 -5.83 -10.22
N ALA A 91 5.87 -5.34 -9.74
CA ALA A 91 5.87 -4.49 -8.57
C ALA A 91 4.69 -4.81 -7.65
N VAL A 92 4.93 -4.64 -6.36
CA VAL A 92 3.89 -4.79 -5.35
C VAL A 92 3.98 -3.56 -4.45
N GLY A 93 2.84 -2.95 -4.19
CA GLY A 93 2.77 -1.80 -3.31
C GLY A 93 1.82 -2.05 -2.17
N HIS A 94 2.02 -1.29 -1.10
CA HIS A 94 1.23 -1.44 0.10
C HIS A 94 1.08 -0.09 0.81
N THR A 95 -0.13 0.18 1.28
CA THR A 95 -0.38 1.30 2.18
C THR A 95 -0.80 0.73 3.52
N ARG A 96 -0.23 1.27 4.59
CA ARG A 96 -0.47 0.75 5.92
C ARG A 96 -1.27 1.73 6.74
N TYR A 97 -2.20 1.18 7.50
CA TYR A 97 -2.95 1.92 8.49
C TYR A 97 -2.57 1.36 9.85
N SER A 98 -2.47 2.22 10.85
CA SER A 98 -1.98 1.83 12.15
C SER A 98 -3.09 1.14 12.94
N THR A 99 -3.20 -0.14 12.73
CA THR A 99 -4.17 -0.92 13.48
C THR A 99 -3.51 -1.68 14.61
N THR A 100 -2.29 -2.13 14.40
CA THR A 100 -1.49 -2.80 15.42
C THR A 100 -0.05 -2.39 15.23
N GLY A 101 0.65 -2.32 16.33
CA GLY A 101 2.05 -1.94 16.28
C GLY A 101 2.21 -0.45 16.09
N ALA A 102 3.41 0.02 16.27
CA ALA A 102 3.72 1.43 16.14
C ALA A 102 3.91 1.82 14.69
N SER A 103 3.73 3.10 14.43
CA SER A 103 4.01 3.64 13.10
C SER A 103 5.50 3.89 12.98
N THR A 104 6.24 2.84 12.65
CA THR A 104 7.68 2.91 12.50
C THR A 104 8.06 2.40 11.13
N TRP A 105 9.28 2.74 10.71
CA TRP A 105 9.75 2.29 9.41
C TRP A 105 9.80 0.76 9.33
N GLU A 106 10.15 0.12 10.44
CA GLU A 106 10.24 -1.34 10.45
C GLU A 106 8.89 -2.00 10.17
N ASN A 107 7.82 -1.35 10.56
CA ASN A 107 6.49 -1.89 10.35
C ASN A 107 5.88 -1.48 9.02
N ALA A 108 6.56 -0.62 8.27
CA ALA A 108 6.09 -0.25 6.95
C ALA A 108 6.28 -1.43 6.01
N GLN A 109 5.34 -1.61 5.12
CA GLN A 109 5.37 -2.72 4.17
C GLN A 109 5.62 -2.19 2.78
N PRO A 110 6.14 -2.99 1.88
CA PRO A 110 6.37 -4.43 1.99
C PRO A 110 7.58 -4.76 2.84
N THR A 111 7.52 -5.92 3.46
CA THR A 111 8.63 -6.40 4.28
C THR A 111 9.56 -7.21 3.41
N PHE A 112 10.85 -6.92 3.53
CA PHE A 112 11.85 -7.66 2.80
C PHE A 112 12.47 -8.70 3.72
N LEU A 113 12.41 -9.95 3.31
CA LEU A 113 13.01 -11.03 4.05
C LEU A 113 14.06 -11.69 3.19
N SER A 114 15.22 -11.89 3.77
CA SER A 114 16.32 -12.47 3.05
C SER A 114 16.32 -13.98 3.20
N LEU A 115 15.17 -14.58 2.97
CA LEU A 115 15.02 -16.02 3.13
C LEU A 115 15.01 -16.79 1.83
N ILE A 116 15.09 -16.07 0.76
CA ILE A 116 14.97 -16.69 -0.54
C ILE A 116 16.11 -17.63 -0.85
N HIS A 117 17.20 -17.45 -0.18
CA HIS A 117 18.37 -18.30 -0.43
C HIS A 117 18.34 -19.59 0.37
N ILE A 118 17.31 -19.78 1.09
CA ILE A 118 17.18 -20.96 1.93
C ILE A 118 17.02 -22.22 1.12
#